data_546192114295cc7e33fa60de72805478
#
_entry.id   546192114295cc7e33fa60de72805478
#
_cell.length_a   1.000
_cell.length_b   1.000
_cell.length_c   1.000
_cell.angle_alpha   90.00
_cell.angle_beta   90.00
_cell.angle_gamma   90.00
#
_symmetry.space_group_name_H-M   'P 1'
#
loop_
_entity.id
_entity.type
_entity.pdbx_description
1 polymer ?
#
loop_
_entity_poly.entity_id
_entity_poly.type
_entity_poly.pdbx_seq_one_letter_code
_entity_poly.pdbx_strand_id
1 'polypeptide(L)'
;MSCQTDSRSPRLARLSLLAGAVSLLAASAAVQAEQVIKPYFLTKKPKMITIDGDLSTDTNGAAAPKFFTSGPIRSMFEGISQYDGASFGRNFIPPDTNGAVGASQYMEVSNGAYAVFDKATGTRTALMSDVNFWAGAGQTGASGDSRVMYNADAGRWIVSSFGANVKDLQIAISDTSDAMGSWKSVKFEGYAGLPGVGGGVADYPTLALDRNAVYIGTNNFAPSTPGGGYQFRGTTLNVIPMNSLFGAGAPSVANFKQFVTPYTGSGGDVDRGYALQGVNSSSAGSSGTVLAASLFEWDNVGFKVNGLNASSAAGASLSTSVYTNMSPFVAAGPGRQPSAAIAANRRVIDTLDDRLSSSVYESNGRIYAVKTVDTGSDYARIRYTVLDADTFAILSEGEIGQAGYDYYEGSIAVNADGRVVIGYNRSGLDEATGKISFMAQTFKTLSDGSLAAVSGELLLKESLTDDYHNGSLFGSPAAGRQRWGDYSQVSIDPNDPNTFWLIGEFAREYNLPEFGHPGGTGGSRWGTWIASVSAVPEPSTWMMMIAGFAAVGCMARRRSSGQSAASQAA
;
A
#
# COMPACT_ATOMS: atom_id res chain seq x y z
N MET A 1 -23.29 -39.89 25.52
CA MET A 1 -23.54 -38.49 25.73
C MET A 1 -22.24 -37.77 25.41
N SER A 2 -22.14 -37.29 24.18
CA SER A 2 -20.95 -36.60 23.67
C SER A 2 -21.09 -35.09 23.96
N CYS A 3 -20.15 -34.55 24.68
CA CYS A 3 -20.03 -33.12 24.86
C CYS A 3 -19.39 -32.54 23.61
N GLN A 4 -20.16 -31.89 22.75
CA GLN A 4 -19.65 -31.03 21.69
C GLN A 4 -19.23 -29.73 22.38
N THR A 5 -17.94 -29.44 22.38
CA THR A 5 -17.40 -28.14 22.73
C THR A 5 -17.63 -27.19 21.55
N ASP A 6 -18.44 -26.19 21.79
CA ASP A 6 -18.82 -25.16 20.82
C ASP A 6 -17.61 -24.23 20.56
N SER A 7 -17.04 -24.30 19.36
CA SER A 7 -15.84 -23.58 18.91
C SER A 7 -16.13 -22.13 18.44
N ARG A 8 -17.09 -21.42 19.05
CA ARG A 8 -17.61 -20.13 18.56
C ARG A 8 -16.92 -18.88 19.09
N SER A 9 -15.75 -18.98 19.72
CA SER A 9 -15.12 -17.81 20.33
C SER A 9 -14.30 -16.85 19.41
N PRO A 10 -13.85 -17.20 18.19
CA PRO A 10 -13.03 -16.26 17.39
C PRO A 10 -13.78 -15.06 16.79
N ARG A 11 -15.09 -15.19 16.59
CA ARG A 11 -15.88 -14.13 15.92
C ARG A 11 -16.07 -12.86 16.75
N LEU A 12 -16.15 -13.00 18.06
CA LEU A 12 -16.23 -11.85 18.97
C LEU A 12 -14.91 -11.06 19.06
N ALA A 13 -13.78 -11.75 18.85
CA ALA A 13 -12.47 -11.11 18.85
C ALA A 13 -12.26 -10.21 17.62
N ARG A 14 -12.78 -10.62 16.44
CA ARG A 14 -12.72 -9.79 15.22
C ARG A 14 -13.50 -8.49 15.35
N LEU A 15 -14.70 -8.56 15.88
CA LEU A 15 -15.53 -7.36 16.12
C LEU A 15 -14.93 -6.43 17.18
N SER A 16 -14.28 -6.98 18.20
CA SER A 16 -13.61 -6.18 19.22
C SER A 16 -12.31 -5.55 18.72
N LEU A 17 -11.58 -6.19 17.79
CA LEU A 17 -10.41 -5.61 17.12
C LEU A 17 -10.80 -4.48 16.16
N LEU A 18 -11.87 -4.64 15.38
CA LEU A 18 -12.44 -3.57 14.56
C LEU A 18 -12.89 -2.38 15.42
N ALA A 19 -13.60 -2.64 16.51
CA ALA A 19 -14.04 -1.60 17.45
C ALA A 19 -12.85 -0.93 18.16
N GLY A 20 -11.81 -1.70 18.48
CA GLY A 20 -10.58 -1.18 19.10
C GLY A 20 -9.74 -0.31 18.14
N ALA A 21 -9.64 -0.70 16.87
CA ALA A 21 -8.96 0.08 15.84
C ALA A 21 -9.64 1.44 15.61
N VAL A 22 -10.97 1.43 15.57
CA VAL A 22 -11.78 2.64 15.38
C VAL A 22 -11.75 3.56 16.59
N SER A 23 -11.75 3.03 17.80
CA SER A 23 -11.65 3.87 18.99
C SER A 23 -10.33 4.65 19.05
N LEU A 24 -9.26 4.08 18.50
CA LEU A 24 -7.97 4.76 18.40
C LEU A 24 -7.90 5.71 17.18
N LEU A 25 -8.48 5.34 16.04
CA LEU A 25 -8.58 6.20 14.85
C LEU A 25 -9.52 7.38 15.11
N ALA A 26 -10.66 7.15 15.74
CA ALA A 26 -11.58 8.23 16.11
C ALA A 26 -10.97 9.15 17.19
N ALA A 27 -10.20 8.61 18.12
CA ALA A 27 -9.46 9.44 19.07
C ALA A 27 -8.34 10.23 18.36
N SER A 28 -7.66 9.66 17.37
CA SER A 28 -6.65 10.39 16.59
C SER A 28 -7.29 11.39 15.63
N ALA A 29 -8.40 11.06 14.98
CA ALA A 29 -9.14 12.00 14.14
C ALA A 29 -9.83 13.12 14.95
N ALA A 30 -10.37 12.82 16.12
CA ALA A 30 -10.95 13.82 17.02
C ALA A 30 -9.86 14.73 17.63
N VAL A 31 -8.72 14.17 18.02
CA VAL A 31 -7.57 14.96 18.48
C VAL A 31 -6.94 15.77 17.33
N GLN A 32 -6.93 15.23 16.11
CA GLN A 32 -6.51 15.96 14.91
C GLN A 32 -7.48 17.11 14.57
N ALA A 33 -8.78 16.93 14.74
CA ALA A 33 -9.75 17.99 14.53
C ALA A 33 -9.65 19.10 15.60
N GLU A 34 -9.32 18.75 16.83
CA GLU A 34 -9.17 19.73 17.91
C GLU A 34 -7.88 20.56 17.83
N GLN A 35 -6.80 19.98 17.28
CA GLN A 35 -5.53 20.71 17.05
C GLN A 35 -5.52 21.56 15.76
N VAL A 36 -6.44 21.36 14.84
CA VAL A 36 -6.54 22.12 13.58
C VAL A 36 -7.24 23.47 13.76
N ILE A 37 -7.87 23.76 14.92
CA ILE A 37 -8.59 25.02 15.13
C ILE A 37 -7.65 26.13 15.64
N LYS A 38 -6.75 26.58 14.77
CA LYS A 38 -6.37 28.01 14.67
C LYS A 38 -6.52 28.41 13.22
N PRO A 39 -7.51 29.26 12.87
CA PRO A 39 -7.66 29.73 11.50
C PRO A 39 -6.46 30.58 11.12
N TYR A 40 -5.58 30.02 10.30
CA TYR A 40 -4.59 30.79 9.59
C TYR A 40 -5.26 31.29 8.32
N PHE A 41 -5.64 32.55 8.30
CA PHE A 41 -6.14 33.21 7.08
C PHE A 41 -4.96 33.44 6.13
N LEU A 42 -4.77 32.54 5.16
CA LEU A 42 -3.83 32.72 4.07
C LEU A 42 -4.47 33.61 2.99
N THR A 43 -4.07 34.86 2.96
CA THR A 43 -4.47 35.82 1.91
C THR A 43 -3.56 35.81 0.67
N LYS A 44 -2.73 34.76 0.48
CA LYS A 44 -1.86 34.60 -0.69
C LYS A 44 -2.03 33.20 -1.28
N LYS A 45 -2.09 33.14 -2.63
CA LYS A 45 -2.06 31.87 -3.37
C LYS A 45 -0.91 31.00 -2.85
N PRO A 46 -1.16 29.73 -2.48
CA PRO A 46 -0.08 28.84 -2.06
C PRO A 46 0.92 28.73 -3.19
N LYS A 47 2.16 29.06 -2.91
CA LYS A 47 3.25 28.90 -3.84
C LYS A 47 3.75 27.46 -3.67
N MET A 48 3.66 26.67 -4.72
CA MET A 48 4.36 25.40 -4.78
C MET A 48 5.85 25.71 -4.58
N ILE A 49 6.47 25.14 -3.56
CA ILE A 49 7.90 25.32 -3.34
C ILE A 49 8.59 24.37 -4.30
N THR A 50 8.89 24.87 -5.50
CA THR A 50 9.87 24.22 -6.37
C THR A 50 11.23 24.55 -5.77
N ILE A 51 11.96 23.55 -5.36
CA ILE A 51 13.27 23.75 -4.74
C ILE A 51 14.30 23.45 -5.80
N ASP A 52 14.85 24.53 -6.37
CA ASP A 52 16.11 24.47 -7.13
C ASP A 52 17.27 24.41 -6.13
N GLY A 53 17.84 23.23 -5.96
CA GLY A 53 18.96 23.00 -5.07
C GLY A 53 18.78 21.82 -4.14
N ASP A 54 19.86 21.27 -3.73
CA ASP A 54 19.99 20.11 -2.86
C ASP A 54 19.08 20.20 -1.62
N LEU A 55 17.94 19.50 -1.68
CA LEU A 55 16.97 19.38 -0.59
C LEU A 55 17.36 18.31 0.43
N SER A 56 18.60 17.93 0.44
CA SER A 56 19.17 17.11 1.50
C SER A 56 19.28 17.88 2.83
N THR A 57 18.46 18.91 3.05
CA THR A 57 18.46 19.69 4.29
C THR A 57 17.69 19.04 5.44
N ASP A 58 17.44 17.75 5.41
CA ASP A 58 17.47 16.98 6.64
C ASP A 58 18.95 16.91 7.05
N THR A 59 19.38 17.80 7.91
CA THR A 59 20.78 17.98 8.36
C THR A 59 21.37 16.73 9.02
N ASN A 60 20.61 15.64 9.12
CA ASN A 60 20.99 14.33 9.59
C ASN A 60 21.07 13.26 8.48
N GLY A 61 21.43 13.67 7.27
CA GLY A 61 21.94 12.76 6.28
C GLY A 61 20.90 11.81 5.68
N ALA A 62 19.93 12.34 4.92
CA ALA A 62 19.22 11.50 3.95
C ALA A 62 20.25 10.69 3.15
N ALA A 63 20.10 9.38 3.12
CA ALA A 63 21.07 8.53 2.40
C ALA A 63 21.00 8.90 0.91
N ALA A 64 22.15 9.19 0.32
CA ALA A 64 22.23 9.50 -1.11
C ALA A 64 21.54 8.38 -1.93
N PRO A 65 20.79 8.74 -2.99
CA PRO A 65 20.17 7.77 -3.88
C PRO A 65 21.20 6.76 -4.40
N LYS A 66 20.83 5.48 -4.42
CA LYS A 66 21.68 4.39 -4.90
C LYS A 66 21.09 3.80 -6.18
N PHE A 67 21.90 3.64 -7.18
CA PHE A 67 21.56 3.01 -8.45
C PHE A 67 22.50 1.82 -8.70
N PHE A 68 21.92 0.71 -9.14
CA PHE A 68 22.65 -0.53 -9.35
C PHE A 68 22.52 -0.98 -10.81
N THR A 69 23.63 -1.32 -11.41
CA THR A 69 23.68 -1.83 -12.80
C THR A 69 23.51 -3.34 -12.87
N SER A 70 23.58 -4.02 -11.74
CA SER A 70 23.44 -5.47 -11.61
C SER A 70 22.67 -5.86 -10.35
N GLY A 71 22.14 -7.07 -10.32
CA GLY A 71 21.29 -7.58 -9.25
C GLY A 71 19.81 -7.22 -9.42
N PRO A 72 18.94 -7.77 -8.57
CA PRO A 72 17.50 -7.51 -8.66
C PRO A 72 17.11 -6.10 -8.22
N ILE A 73 17.82 -5.47 -7.30
CA ILE A 73 17.57 -4.09 -6.87
C ILE A 73 18.21 -3.14 -7.90
N ARG A 74 17.43 -2.17 -8.40
CA ARG A 74 17.87 -1.20 -9.42
C ARG A 74 18.15 0.18 -8.84
N SER A 75 17.29 0.66 -7.96
CA SER A 75 17.48 1.94 -7.27
C SER A 75 16.90 1.90 -5.88
N MET A 76 17.44 2.74 -5.00
CA MET A 76 16.93 2.94 -3.66
C MET A 76 17.20 4.37 -3.21
N PHE A 77 16.21 5.02 -2.59
CA PHE A 77 16.34 6.35 -2.00
C PHE A 77 15.30 6.58 -0.92
N GLU A 78 15.56 7.56 -0.09
CA GLU A 78 14.67 7.95 0.98
C GLU A 78 13.50 8.79 0.45
N GLY A 79 12.30 8.50 0.95
CA GLY A 79 11.08 9.24 0.65
C GLY A 79 10.81 10.35 1.68
N ILE A 80 9.55 10.50 2.07
CA ILE A 80 9.10 11.45 3.08
C ILE A 80 9.47 10.94 4.48
N SER A 81 9.76 11.84 5.39
CA SER A 81 9.92 11.55 6.82
C SER A 81 8.87 12.29 7.65
N GLN A 82 8.67 11.83 8.87
CA GLN A 82 7.82 12.52 9.84
C GLN A 82 8.24 13.99 10.05
N TYR A 83 9.54 14.27 9.91
CA TYR A 83 10.06 15.64 10.01
C TYR A 83 9.57 16.53 8.86
N ASP A 84 9.46 15.98 7.63
CA ASP A 84 8.93 16.73 6.50
C ASP A 84 7.49 17.19 6.77
N GLY A 85 6.62 16.29 7.27
CA GLY A 85 5.27 16.65 7.68
C GLY A 85 5.27 17.66 8.83
N ALA A 86 6.11 17.47 9.84
CA ALA A 86 6.23 18.36 10.98
C ALA A 86 6.65 19.78 10.58
N SER A 87 7.50 19.94 9.55
CA SER A 87 7.91 21.25 9.02
C SER A 87 6.74 22.08 8.48
N PHE A 88 5.65 21.42 8.08
CA PHE A 88 4.39 22.04 7.68
C PHE A 88 3.37 22.16 8.81
N GLY A 89 3.73 21.77 10.04
CA GLY A 89 2.79 21.65 11.15
C GLY A 89 1.84 20.46 11.01
N ARG A 90 2.21 19.47 10.20
CA ARG A 90 1.45 18.25 9.86
C ARG A 90 2.21 17.02 10.36
N ASN A 91 2.18 16.81 11.66
CA ASN A 91 2.95 15.76 12.33
C ASN A 91 2.03 14.57 12.66
N PHE A 92 1.85 13.66 11.72
CA PHE A 92 0.94 12.53 11.84
C PHE A 92 1.65 11.21 12.15
N ILE A 93 0.93 10.34 12.82
CA ILE A 93 1.22 8.94 13.03
C ILE A 93 -0.11 8.18 12.90
N PRO A 94 -0.12 7.14 12.10
CA PRO A 94 0.96 6.61 11.23
C PRO A 94 1.14 7.44 9.95
N PRO A 95 2.19 7.17 9.15
CA PRO A 95 2.38 7.83 7.86
C PRO A 95 1.35 7.44 6.80
N ASP A 96 0.88 6.19 6.84
CA ASP A 96 -0.02 5.61 5.84
C ASP A 96 0.48 5.91 4.43
N THR A 97 1.68 5.40 4.14
CA THR A 97 2.40 5.77 2.93
C THR A 97 1.88 5.04 1.70
N ASN A 98 1.81 5.76 0.59
CA ASN A 98 1.47 5.21 -0.71
C ASN A 98 2.29 5.90 -1.79
N GLY A 99 2.62 5.19 -2.87
CA GLY A 99 3.40 5.78 -3.93
C GLY A 99 3.22 5.06 -5.26
N ALA A 100 3.43 5.79 -6.34
CA ALA A 100 3.33 5.25 -7.68
C ALA A 100 4.43 5.79 -8.60
N VAL A 101 4.82 4.97 -9.57
CA VAL A 101 5.78 5.34 -10.60
C VAL A 101 5.05 5.76 -11.88
N GLY A 102 5.47 6.89 -12.44
CA GLY A 102 5.06 7.37 -13.76
C GLY A 102 6.18 7.19 -14.80
N ALA A 103 6.04 7.87 -15.93
CA ALA A 103 7.01 7.78 -17.01
C ALA A 103 8.41 8.29 -16.62
N SER A 104 8.48 9.41 -15.91
CA SER A 104 9.75 10.07 -15.52
C SER A 104 9.85 10.42 -14.04
N GLN A 105 8.78 10.25 -13.27
CA GLN A 105 8.68 10.66 -11.89
C GLN A 105 8.16 9.52 -11.02
N TYR A 106 8.47 9.57 -9.73
CA TYR A 106 7.81 8.83 -8.68
C TYR A 106 7.07 9.82 -7.78
N MET A 107 5.81 9.57 -7.50
CA MET A 107 5.03 10.39 -6.58
C MET A 107 4.73 9.59 -5.33
N GLU A 108 4.99 10.19 -4.17
CA GLU A 108 4.67 9.69 -2.86
C GLU A 108 3.62 10.57 -2.19
N VAL A 109 2.68 9.93 -1.51
CA VAL A 109 1.70 10.57 -0.64
C VAL A 109 1.75 9.89 0.73
N SER A 110 1.84 10.69 1.77
CA SER A 110 1.79 10.25 3.17
C SER A 110 0.91 11.20 3.96
N ASN A 111 0.46 10.77 5.13
CA ASN A 111 -0.32 11.66 6.00
C ASN A 111 0.48 12.94 6.30
N GLY A 112 -0.05 14.06 5.82
CA GLY A 112 0.49 15.41 6.04
C GLY A 112 1.46 15.94 4.99
N ALA A 113 2.06 15.10 4.15
CA ALA A 113 3.03 15.54 3.14
C ALA A 113 2.99 14.69 1.86
N TYR A 114 3.22 15.33 0.73
CA TYR A 114 3.36 14.71 -0.59
C TYR A 114 4.68 15.12 -1.21
N ALA A 115 5.33 14.20 -1.93
CA ALA A 115 6.59 14.46 -2.60
C ALA A 115 6.62 13.90 -4.02
N VAL A 116 7.42 14.54 -4.87
CA VAL A 116 7.72 14.07 -6.22
C VAL A 116 9.23 13.91 -6.36
N PHE A 117 9.62 12.80 -6.96
CA PHE A 117 11.02 12.46 -7.20
C PHE A 117 11.26 12.27 -8.69
N ASP A 118 12.41 12.72 -9.16
CA ASP A 118 12.91 12.34 -10.48
C ASP A 118 13.27 10.85 -10.47
N LYS A 119 12.66 10.08 -11.35
CA LYS A 119 12.81 8.62 -11.39
C LYS A 119 14.21 8.16 -11.73
N ALA A 120 14.93 8.91 -12.57
CA ALA A 120 16.25 8.54 -13.03
C ALA A 120 17.35 8.83 -12.00
N THR A 121 17.15 9.85 -11.16
CA THR A 121 18.16 10.30 -10.20
C THR A 121 17.79 10.02 -8.75
N GLY A 122 16.51 9.70 -8.45
CA GLY A 122 16.00 9.58 -7.08
C GLY A 122 15.95 10.92 -6.34
N THR A 123 16.20 12.04 -7.05
CA THR A 123 16.21 13.37 -6.45
C THR A 123 14.78 13.82 -6.16
N ARG A 124 14.51 14.28 -4.94
CA ARG A 124 13.22 14.88 -4.57
C ARG A 124 13.10 16.25 -5.22
N THR A 125 12.20 16.39 -6.19
CA THR A 125 11.99 17.62 -6.98
C THR A 125 10.88 18.49 -6.42
N ALA A 126 9.98 17.93 -5.62
CA ALA A 126 8.95 18.68 -4.90
C ALA A 126 8.64 18.02 -3.55
N LEU A 127 8.32 18.88 -2.58
CA LEU A 127 7.77 18.51 -1.29
C LEU A 127 6.71 19.54 -0.91
N MET A 128 5.53 19.10 -0.49
CA MET A 128 4.43 19.99 -0.13
C MET A 128 3.56 19.36 0.95
N SER A 129 2.86 20.19 1.74
CA SER A 129 1.83 19.65 2.62
C SER A 129 0.63 19.14 1.82
N ASP A 130 -0.08 18.15 2.36
CA ASP A 130 -1.36 17.70 1.83
C ASP A 130 -2.34 18.86 1.62
N VAL A 131 -2.44 19.79 2.58
CA VAL A 131 -3.29 20.99 2.49
C VAL A 131 -2.94 21.85 1.26
N ASN A 132 -1.65 22.06 1.01
CA ASN A 132 -1.21 22.85 -0.15
C ASN A 132 -1.48 22.14 -1.48
N PHE A 133 -1.27 20.84 -1.54
CA PHE A 133 -1.62 20.04 -2.72
C PHE A 133 -3.11 20.16 -3.04
N TRP A 134 -3.98 19.90 -2.07
CA TRP A 134 -5.43 19.94 -2.30
C TRP A 134 -5.93 21.35 -2.60
N ALA A 135 -5.35 22.40 -1.98
CA ALA A 135 -5.66 23.79 -2.34
C ALA A 135 -5.27 24.10 -3.78
N GLY A 136 -4.11 23.63 -4.24
CA GLY A 136 -3.66 23.74 -5.62
C GLY A 136 -4.58 23.01 -6.61
N ALA A 137 -5.18 21.89 -6.19
CA ALA A 137 -6.15 21.13 -6.97
C ALA A 137 -7.60 21.66 -6.88
N GLY A 138 -7.84 22.76 -6.13
CA GLY A 138 -9.14 23.41 -6.01
C GLY A 138 -10.01 22.95 -4.85
N GLN A 139 -9.47 22.20 -3.87
CA GLN A 139 -10.16 21.81 -2.64
C GLN A 139 -9.56 22.55 -1.44
N THR A 140 -10.36 22.64 -0.38
CA THR A 140 -9.93 23.25 0.88
C THR A 140 -9.96 22.24 2.02
N GLY A 141 -9.01 22.39 2.94
CA GLY A 141 -8.92 21.57 4.14
C GLY A 141 -7.82 20.54 4.08
N ALA A 142 -7.67 19.81 5.17
CA ALA A 142 -6.71 18.72 5.32
C ALA A 142 -7.21 17.45 4.62
N SER A 143 -6.32 16.50 4.46
CA SER A 143 -6.59 15.18 3.93
C SER A 143 -5.96 14.10 4.84
N GLY A 144 -6.26 12.85 4.56
CA GLY A 144 -5.61 11.71 5.17
C GLY A 144 -5.92 10.44 4.38
N ASP A 145 -5.21 9.38 4.69
CA ASP A 145 -5.32 8.08 4.02
C ASP A 145 -5.23 8.19 2.50
N SER A 146 -4.24 8.93 2.05
CA SER A 146 -4.11 9.26 0.63
C SER A 146 -3.58 8.07 -0.16
N ARG A 147 -4.10 7.91 -1.38
CA ARG A 147 -3.64 6.93 -2.37
C ARG A 147 -3.25 7.64 -3.66
N VAL A 148 -2.22 7.14 -4.31
CA VAL A 148 -1.80 7.65 -5.62
C VAL A 148 -1.60 6.51 -6.61
N MET A 149 -2.01 6.73 -7.85
CA MET A 149 -1.72 5.84 -8.97
C MET A 149 -1.38 6.66 -10.23
N TYR A 150 -0.66 6.03 -11.15
CA TYR A 150 -0.43 6.55 -12.48
C TYR A 150 -1.22 5.72 -13.49
N ASN A 151 -2.14 6.37 -14.18
CA ASN A 151 -2.84 5.75 -15.30
C ASN A 151 -1.97 5.88 -16.56
N ALA A 152 -1.29 4.81 -16.93
CA ALA A 152 -0.37 4.80 -18.07
C ALA A 152 -1.08 5.03 -19.40
N ASP A 153 -2.31 4.54 -19.58
CA ASP A 153 -3.11 4.72 -20.81
C ASP A 153 -3.49 6.20 -21.00
N ALA A 154 -3.81 6.89 -19.91
CA ALA A 154 -4.12 8.33 -19.94
C ALA A 154 -2.87 9.21 -19.86
N GLY A 155 -1.73 8.67 -19.47
CA GLY A 155 -0.51 9.43 -19.18
C GLY A 155 -0.68 10.43 -18.03
N ARG A 156 -1.50 10.10 -17.00
CA ARG A 156 -1.92 11.04 -15.95
C ARG A 156 -1.98 10.38 -14.59
N TRP A 157 -1.80 11.19 -13.56
CA TRP A 157 -1.88 10.79 -12.17
C TRP A 157 -3.28 10.92 -11.60
N ILE A 158 -3.60 10.09 -10.63
CA ILE A 158 -4.77 10.20 -9.77
C ILE A 158 -4.34 10.11 -8.31
N VAL A 159 -4.85 11.02 -7.50
CA VAL A 159 -4.73 10.99 -6.04
C VAL A 159 -6.13 10.96 -5.43
N SER A 160 -6.37 10.09 -4.48
CA SER A 160 -7.59 10.07 -3.67
C SER A 160 -7.24 10.21 -2.19
N SER A 161 -8.15 10.78 -1.40
CA SER A 161 -8.05 10.84 0.06
C SER A 161 -9.43 11.07 0.68
N PHE A 162 -9.55 10.92 1.98
CA PHE A 162 -10.67 11.56 2.66
C PHE A 162 -10.39 13.06 2.88
N GLY A 163 -11.45 13.87 2.99
CA GLY A 163 -11.36 15.29 3.30
C GLY A 163 -11.26 15.56 4.80
N ALA A 164 -11.18 16.82 5.18
CA ALA A 164 -10.97 17.28 6.56
C ALA A 164 -12.01 16.78 7.58
N ASN A 165 -13.21 16.43 7.14
CA ASN A 165 -14.26 15.89 8.00
C ASN A 165 -14.26 14.35 8.07
N VAL A 166 -13.30 13.68 7.42
CA VAL A 166 -13.20 12.20 7.32
C VAL A 166 -14.50 11.53 6.81
N LYS A 167 -15.41 12.31 6.25
CA LYS A 167 -16.71 11.87 5.70
C LYS A 167 -16.72 11.99 4.18
N ASP A 168 -16.13 13.07 3.67
CA ASP A 168 -16.02 13.31 2.25
C ASP A 168 -14.81 12.59 1.68
N LEU A 169 -14.95 12.11 0.47
CA LEU A 169 -13.86 11.65 -0.38
C LEU A 169 -13.52 12.74 -1.40
N GLN A 170 -12.25 12.89 -1.71
CA GLN A 170 -11.76 13.80 -2.72
C GLN A 170 -10.81 13.09 -3.67
N ILE A 171 -10.88 13.46 -4.94
CA ILE A 171 -10.07 12.88 -6.03
C ILE A 171 -9.47 14.03 -6.83
N ALA A 172 -8.17 13.98 -7.07
CA ALA A 172 -7.46 14.88 -7.95
C ALA A 172 -6.87 14.13 -9.13
N ILE A 173 -6.94 14.74 -10.31
CA ILE A 173 -6.35 14.22 -11.56
C ILE A 173 -5.39 15.26 -12.10
N SER A 174 -4.17 14.85 -12.45
CA SER A 174 -3.20 15.75 -13.10
C SER A 174 -3.62 16.07 -14.53
N ASP A 175 -3.31 17.25 -15.03
CA ASP A 175 -3.57 17.62 -16.41
C ASP A 175 -2.63 16.92 -17.41
N THR A 176 -1.44 16.54 -16.96
CA THR A 176 -0.40 15.88 -17.76
C THR A 176 0.29 14.76 -16.99
N SER A 177 1.32 14.16 -17.57
CA SER A 177 2.20 13.18 -16.90
C SER A 177 3.17 13.80 -15.89
N ASP A 178 3.24 15.13 -15.80
CA ASP A 178 4.04 15.83 -14.81
C ASP A 178 3.25 15.98 -13.50
N ALA A 179 3.69 15.30 -12.45
CA ALA A 179 3.08 15.36 -11.13
C ALA A 179 3.23 16.74 -10.46
N MET A 180 4.18 17.56 -10.90
CA MET A 180 4.35 18.95 -10.44
C MET A 180 3.52 19.95 -11.24
N GLY A 181 2.82 19.49 -12.28
CA GLY A 181 1.94 20.31 -13.11
C GLY A 181 0.65 20.71 -12.42
N SER A 182 -0.33 21.11 -13.23
CA SER A 182 -1.65 21.46 -12.71
C SER A 182 -2.52 20.23 -12.47
N TRP A 183 -3.40 20.35 -11.47
CA TRP A 183 -4.35 19.35 -11.05
C TRP A 183 -5.75 19.90 -10.99
N LYS A 184 -6.73 19.04 -11.23
CA LYS A 184 -8.15 19.32 -11.04
C LYS A 184 -8.76 18.27 -10.14
N SER A 185 -9.74 18.66 -9.32
CA SER A 185 -10.32 17.73 -8.36
C SER A 185 -11.83 17.80 -8.27
N VAL A 186 -12.40 16.76 -7.69
CA VAL A 186 -13.80 16.66 -7.31
C VAL A 186 -13.89 16.10 -5.89
N LYS A 187 -14.90 16.53 -5.14
CA LYS A 187 -15.20 16.06 -3.79
C LYS A 187 -16.65 15.61 -3.69
N PHE A 188 -16.92 14.56 -2.94
CA PHE A 188 -18.25 14.00 -2.73
C PHE A 188 -18.33 13.28 -1.37
N GLU A 189 -19.54 13.03 -0.90
CA GLU A 189 -19.77 12.33 0.37
C GLU A 189 -19.46 10.84 0.24
N GLY A 190 -18.50 10.33 1.02
CA GLY A 190 -18.14 8.91 1.11
C GLY A 190 -19.00 8.12 2.08
N TYR A 191 -19.54 8.77 3.11
CA TYR A 191 -20.40 8.17 4.13
C TYR A 191 -21.87 8.48 3.85
N ALA A 192 -22.46 7.92 2.83
CA ALA A 192 -23.85 8.18 2.46
C ALA A 192 -24.77 6.99 2.81
N GLY A 193 -25.98 7.30 3.30
CA GLY A 193 -27.05 6.32 3.47
C GLY A 193 -26.87 5.27 4.57
N LEU A 194 -25.86 5.38 5.41
CA LEU A 194 -25.63 4.47 6.54
C LEU A 194 -26.18 5.02 7.85
N PRO A 195 -26.66 4.16 8.78
CA PRO A 195 -27.16 4.61 10.06
C PRO A 195 -26.04 5.11 10.98
N GLY A 196 -26.30 6.19 11.72
CA GLY A 196 -25.37 6.74 12.70
C GLY A 196 -25.91 8.02 13.31
N VAL A 197 -25.38 8.41 14.47
CA VAL A 197 -25.78 9.60 15.21
C VAL A 197 -24.57 10.52 15.35
N GLY A 198 -24.73 11.81 15.03
CA GLY A 198 -23.68 12.81 15.26
C GLY A 198 -22.53 12.82 14.26
N GLY A 199 -22.73 12.23 13.10
CA GLY A 199 -21.72 12.18 12.02
C GLY A 199 -21.00 10.82 11.94
N GLY A 200 -20.67 10.44 10.73
CA GLY A 200 -19.91 9.23 10.44
C GLY A 200 -18.56 9.56 9.83
N VAL A 201 -17.68 8.58 9.76
CA VAL A 201 -16.41 8.63 9.07
C VAL A 201 -16.36 7.56 7.99
N ALA A 202 -15.81 7.91 6.82
CA ALA A 202 -15.53 7.02 5.69
C ALA A 202 -14.03 6.75 5.70
N ASP A 203 -13.64 5.75 6.48
CA ASP A 203 -12.27 5.40 6.81
C ASP A 203 -11.65 4.45 5.79
N TYR A 204 -10.33 4.40 5.75
CA TYR A 204 -9.57 3.48 4.91
C TYR A 204 -9.98 3.53 3.42
N PRO A 205 -9.93 4.70 2.76
CA PRO A 205 -10.27 4.78 1.35
C PRO A 205 -9.25 3.99 0.52
N THR A 206 -9.75 3.07 -0.30
CA THR A 206 -8.93 2.32 -1.26
C THR A 206 -8.93 3.02 -2.60
N LEU A 207 -8.06 2.61 -3.51
CA LEU A 207 -8.03 3.13 -4.87
C LEU A 207 -7.64 2.03 -5.85
N ALA A 208 -8.45 1.86 -6.89
CA ALA A 208 -8.14 0.96 -7.99
C ALA A 208 -8.72 1.50 -9.30
N LEU A 209 -8.13 1.04 -10.42
CA LEU A 209 -8.53 1.42 -11.77
C LEU A 209 -8.64 0.18 -12.67
N ASP A 210 -9.67 0.18 -13.49
CA ASP A 210 -9.73 -0.64 -14.69
C ASP A 210 -10.03 0.24 -15.91
N ARG A 211 -10.30 -0.36 -17.07
CA ARG A 211 -10.61 0.41 -18.29
C ARG A 211 -11.94 1.16 -18.23
N ASN A 212 -12.85 0.78 -17.35
CA ASN A 212 -14.19 1.33 -17.26
C ASN A 212 -14.33 2.36 -16.14
N ALA A 213 -13.70 2.12 -15.01
CA ALA A 213 -13.97 2.91 -13.81
C ALA A 213 -12.78 3.00 -12.86
N VAL A 214 -12.89 3.97 -11.96
CA VAL A 214 -12.13 4.08 -10.72
C VAL A 214 -13.01 3.57 -9.58
N TYR A 215 -12.42 2.77 -8.70
CA TYR A 215 -13.08 2.15 -7.57
C TYR A 215 -12.49 2.70 -6.28
N ILE A 216 -13.34 3.18 -5.37
CA ILE A 216 -12.94 3.61 -4.03
C ILE A 216 -13.86 2.93 -3.02
N GLY A 217 -13.31 2.02 -2.23
CA GLY A 217 -13.99 1.38 -1.10
C GLY A 217 -13.72 2.15 0.18
N THR A 218 -14.68 2.17 1.12
CA THR A 218 -14.48 2.71 2.46
C THR A 218 -15.10 1.81 3.51
N ASN A 219 -14.47 1.76 4.68
CA ASN A 219 -15.06 1.25 5.91
C ASN A 219 -15.75 2.41 6.63
N ASN A 220 -17.01 2.26 6.98
CA ASN A 220 -17.77 3.35 7.54
C ASN A 220 -18.08 3.12 9.01
N PHE A 221 -17.83 4.14 9.81
CA PHE A 221 -18.04 4.08 11.25
C PHE A 221 -18.83 5.29 11.73
N ALA A 222 -19.71 5.09 12.71
CA ALA A 222 -20.43 6.16 13.37
C ALA A 222 -20.83 5.76 14.79
N PRO A 223 -21.03 6.72 15.71
CA PRO A 223 -21.57 6.44 17.01
C PRO A 223 -23.01 5.89 16.94
N SER A 224 -23.37 5.03 17.90
CA SER A 224 -24.76 4.56 18.08
C SER A 224 -25.61 5.57 18.87
N THR A 225 -24.96 6.36 19.72
CA THR A 225 -25.58 7.38 20.57
C THR A 225 -24.73 8.64 20.52
N PRO A 226 -25.29 9.83 20.75
CA PRO A 226 -24.53 11.07 20.81
C PRO A 226 -23.38 10.97 21.83
N GLY A 227 -22.16 11.27 21.42
CA GLY A 227 -20.95 11.16 22.25
C GLY A 227 -20.47 9.74 22.52
N GLY A 228 -21.10 8.74 21.92
CA GLY A 228 -20.66 7.34 22.00
C GLY A 228 -19.44 7.05 21.15
N GLY A 229 -18.82 5.88 21.38
CA GLY A 229 -17.70 5.40 20.55
C GLY A 229 -18.15 5.04 19.13
N TYR A 230 -17.24 5.19 18.18
CA TYR A 230 -17.45 4.78 16.79
C TYR A 230 -17.60 3.27 16.68
N GLN A 231 -18.54 2.84 15.89
CA GLN A 231 -18.82 1.44 15.60
C GLN A 231 -18.88 1.25 14.08
N PHE A 232 -18.47 0.10 13.59
CA PHE A 232 -18.59 -0.26 12.18
C PHE A 232 -20.06 -0.28 11.77
N ARG A 233 -20.38 0.42 10.68
CA ARG A 233 -21.73 0.57 10.14
C ARG A 233 -21.94 -0.13 8.81
N GLY A 234 -20.85 -0.52 8.17
CA GLY A 234 -20.86 -1.13 6.87
C GLY A 234 -19.79 -0.54 5.96
N THR A 235 -19.90 -0.80 4.70
CA THR A 235 -18.97 -0.35 3.68
C THR A 235 -19.66 0.43 2.59
N THR A 236 -18.90 1.27 1.89
CA THR A 236 -19.34 1.92 0.66
C THR A 236 -18.35 1.62 -0.45
N LEU A 237 -18.84 1.24 -1.62
CA LEU A 237 -18.06 1.16 -2.85
C LEU A 237 -18.51 2.28 -3.78
N ASN A 238 -17.58 3.15 -4.14
CA ASN A 238 -17.79 4.22 -5.11
C ASN A 238 -17.19 3.78 -6.45
N VAL A 239 -18.00 3.79 -7.49
CA VAL A 239 -17.63 3.39 -8.85
C VAL A 239 -17.80 4.58 -9.76
N ILE A 240 -16.69 5.14 -10.22
CA ILE A 240 -16.66 6.40 -10.98
C ILE A 240 -16.18 6.10 -12.39
N PRO A 241 -16.97 6.40 -13.44
CA PRO A 241 -16.58 6.12 -14.82
C PRO A 241 -15.25 6.77 -15.19
N MET A 242 -14.41 6.04 -15.92
CA MET A 242 -13.07 6.49 -16.29
C MET A 242 -13.09 7.85 -17.01
N ASN A 243 -14.01 8.04 -17.96
CA ASN A 243 -14.13 9.29 -18.71
C ASN A 243 -14.63 10.47 -17.86
N SER A 244 -15.28 10.20 -16.72
CA SER A 244 -15.71 11.25 -15.79
C SER A 244 -14.52 11.89 -15.05
N LEU A 245 -13.42 11.18 -14.94
CA LEU A 245 -12.21 11.65 -14.26
C LEU A 245 -11.10 12.01 -15.26
N PHE A 246 -10.84 11.14 -16.23
CA PHE A 246 -9.74 11.29 -17.19
C PHE A 246 -10.16 11.88 -18.55
N GLY A 247 -11.43 12.21 -18.74
CA GLY A 247 -11.92 12.89 -19.94
C GLY A 247 -11.37 14.30 -20.10
N ALA A 248 -11.77 14.97 -21.20
CA ALA A 248 -11.29 16.33 -21.52
C ALA A 248 -11.83 17.42 -20.57
N GLY A 249 -12.91 17.16 -19.84
CA GLY A 249 -13.55 18.10 -18.92
C GLY A 249 -12.92 18.12 -17.54
N ALA A 250 -13.50 18.93 -16.64
CA ALA A 250 -13.18 18.84 -15.22
C ALA A 250 -13.65 17.49 -14.64
N PRO A 251 -12.94 16.90 -13.67
CA PRO A 251 -13.37 15.69 -12.98
C PRO A 251 -14.79 15.84 -12.43
N SER A 252 -15.60 14.79 -12.56
CA SER A 252 -17.01 14.81 -12.18
C SER A 252 -17.44 13.46 -11.60
N VAL A 253 -18.39 13.48 -10.68
CA VAL A 253 -19.06 12.28 -10.17
C VAL A 253 -20.53 12.23 -10.59
N ALA A 254 -20.95 13.00 -11.59
CA ALA A 254 -22.35 13.05 -12.03
C ALA A 254 -22.90 11.68 -12.49
N ASN A 255 -22.05 10.84 -13.07
CA ASN A 255 -22.43 9.52 -13.62
C ASN A 255 -21.86 8.36 -12.78
N PHE A 256 -21.45 8.60 -11.54
CA PHE A 256 -20.93 7.56 -10.66
C PHE A 256 -22.05 6.72 -10.05
N LYS A 257 -21.67 5.58 -9.50
CA LYS A 257 -22.56 4.76 -8.68
C LYS A 257 -21.94 4.54 -7.31
N GLN A 258 -22.73 4.76 -6.28
CA GLN A 258 -22.36 4.47 -4.91
C GLN A 258 -23.17 3.28 -4.42
N PHE A 259 -22.49 2.22 -3.99
CA PHE A 259 -23.10 1.05 -3.39
C PHE A 259 -22.83 1.09 -1.89
N VAL A 260 -23.88 1.20 -1.12
CA VAL A 260 -23.83 1.24 0.35
C VAL A 260 -24.28 -0.10 0.88
N THR A 261 -23.44 -0.76 1.65
CA THR A 261 -23.73 -2.06 2.28
C THR A 261 -23.74 -1.90 3.80
N PRO A 262 -24.91 -1.80 4.43
CA PRO A 262 -25.02 -1.73 5.87
C PRO A 262 -24.53 -3.02 6.54
N TYR A 263 -23.85 -2.88 7.69
CA TYR A 263 -23.50 -4.01 8.53
C TYR A 263 -24.76 -4.53 9.26
N THR A 264 -25.13 -5.76 9.01
CA THR A 264 -26.33 -6.38 9.58
C THR A 264 -26.04 -7.35 10.73
N GLY A 265 -24.77 -7.62 11.01
CA GLY A 265 -24.36 -8.61 12.01
C GLY A 265 -24.49 -10.07 11.54
N SER A 266 -24.79 -10.28 10.26
CA SER A 266 -24.90 -11.61 9.65
C SER A 266 -24.21 -11.66 8.29
N GLY A 267 -23.72 -12.83 7.91
CA GLY A 267 -23.09 -13.11 6.60
C GLY A 267 -24.11 -13.47 5.52
N GLY A 268 -23.62 -14.04 4.42
CA GLY A 268 -24.40 -14.49 3.28
C GLY A 268 -24.25 -13.57 2.06
N ASP A 269 -25.17 -13.65 1.11
CA ASP A 269 -25.10 -12.92 -0.17
C ASP A 269 -25.00 -11.40 -0.05
N VAL A 270 -25.33 -10.85 1.12
CA VAL A 270 -25.24 -9.42 1.42
C VAL A 270 -23.93 -9.00 2.07
N ASP A 271 -23.08 -9.96 2.49
CA ASP A 271 -21.74 -9.66 2.98
C ASP A 271 -20.89 -9.17 1.81
N ARG A 272 -20.39 -7.96 1.91
CA ARG A 272 -19.42 -7.39 0.96
C ARG A 272 -18.03 -7.28 1.58
N GLY A 273 -17.87 -7.78 2.79
CA GLY A 273 -16.62 -7.71 3.53
C GLY A 273 -16.29 -6.29 4.01
N TYR A 274 -15.01 -6.08 4.28
CA TYR A 274 -14.44 -4.80 4.66
C TYR A 274 -13.09 -4.58 3.95
N ALA A 275 -12.58 -3.36 3.96
CA ALA A 275 -11.42 -2.95 3.17
C ALA A 275 -11.59 -3.34 1.69
N LEU A 276 -12.71 -2.90 1.09
CA LEU A 276 -13.07 -3.21 -0.29
C LEU A 276 -11.97 -2.73 -1.24
N GLN A 277 -11.33 -3.64 -1.95
CA GLN A 277 -10.32 -3.32 -2.96
C GLN A 277 -10.89 -3.58 -4.35
N GLY A 278 -11.04 -2.54 -5.17
CA GLY A 278 -11.17 -2.73 -6.60
C GLY A 278 -9.95 -3.47 -7.13
N VAL A 279 -10.14 -4.28 -8.15
CA VAL A 279 -9.05 -5.01 -8.79
C VAL A 279 -8.50 -4.19 -9.94
N ASN A 280 -7.23 -3.80 -9.85
CA ASN A 280 -6.55 -3.12 -10.94
C ASN A 280 -6.38 -4.06 -12.13
N SER A 281 -6.91 -3.70 -13.27
CA SER A 281 -6.90 -4.54 -14.47
C SER A 281 -6.77 -3.70 -15.74
N SER A 282 -5.93 -4.18 -16.66
CA SER A 282 -5.88 -3.70 -18.04
C SER A 282 -6.78 -4.51 -18.99
N SER A 283 -7.45 -5.54 -18.50
CA SER A 283 -8.31 -6.41 -19.30
C SER A 283 -9.53 -5.67 -19.84
N ALA A 284 -9.90 -5.96 -21.08
CA ALA A 284 -11.07 -5.38 -21.73
C ALA A 284 -12.33 -6.17 -21.33
N GLY A 285 -12.90 -5.87 -20.18
CA GLY A 285 -14.16 -6.46 -19.71
C GLY A 285 -15.27 -5.41 -19.59
N SER A 286 -16.52 -5.83 -19.52
CA SER A 286 -17.67 -4.97 -19.22
C SER A 286 -18.04 -4.95 -17.74
N SER A 287 -17.30 -5.69 -16.90
CA SER A 287 -17.53 -5.80 -15.47
C SER A 287 -16.25 -5.47 -14.71
N GLY A 288 -16.39 -4.67 -13.67
CA GLY A 288 -15.34 -4.47 -12.68
C GLY A 288 -15.31 -5.63 -11.68
N THR A 289 -14.20 -5.76 -10.98
CA THR A 289 -14.00 -6.79 -9.95
C THR A 289 -13.62 -6.12 -8.64
N VAL A 290 -14.15 -6.64 -7.53
CA VAL A 290 -13.82 -6.21 -6.17
C VAL A 290 -13.49 -7.42 -5.33
N LEU A 291 -12.46 -7.30 -4.52
CA LEU A 291 -12.07 -8.27 -3.50
C LEU A 291 -12.04 -7.58 -2.14
N ALA A 292 -12.44 -8.27 -1.09
CA ALA A 292 -12.48 -7.75 0.28
C ALA A 292 -12.16 -8.87 1.28
N ALA A 293 -11.82 -8.52 2.52
CA ALA A 293 -11.78 -9.49 3.61
C ALA A 293 -13.21 -9.72 4.13
N SER A 294 -13.59 -10.98 4.39
CA SER A 294 -14.89 -11.30 4.97
C SER A 294 -15.00 -10.79 6.41
N LEU A 295 -16.18 -10.33 6.80
CA LEU A 295 -16.48 -9.96 8.18
C LEU A 295 -16.83 -11.17 9.07
N PHE A 296 -17.21 -12.28 8.45
CA PHE A 296 -17.83 -13.41 9.16
C PHE A 296 -17.03 -14.70 9.08
N GLU A 297 -16.25 -14.87 8.02
CA GLU A 297 -15.43 -16.04 7.77
C GLU A 297 -13.96 -15.64 7.59
N TRP A 298 -13.04 -16.59 7.77
CA TRP A 298 -11.61 -16.37 7.52
C TRP A 298 -11.28 -16.47 6.03
N ASP A 299 -12.12 -15.84 5.20
CA ASP A 299 -12.07 -15.89 3.76
C ASP A 299 -11.94 -14.51 3.15
N ASN A 300 -11.67 -14.44 1.86
CA ASN A 300 -11.93 -13.26 1.07
C ASN A 300 -13.35 -13.32 0.50
N VAL A 301 -13.89 -12.17 0.18
CA VAL A 301 -15.17 -12.01 -0.51
C VAL A 301 -14.91 -11.37 -1.86
N GLY A 302 -15.28 -12.04 -2.94
CA GLY A 302 -15.19 -11.51 -4.29
C GLY A 302 -16.56 -11.22 -4.89
N PHE A 303 -16.69 -10.15 -5.68
CA PHE A 303 -17.91 -9.87 -6.44
C PHE A 303 -17.63 -9.00 -7.68
N LYS A 304 -18.54 -9.03 -8.63
CA LYS A 304 -18.46 -8.25 -9.86
C LYS A 304 -19.34 -7.01 -9.78
N VAL A 305 -18.88 -5.95 -10.44
CA VAL A 305 -19.65 -4.74 -10.72
C VAL A 305 -20.04 -4.79 -12.18
N ASN A 306 -21.28 -5.14 -12.47
CA ASN A 306 -21.81 -5.33 -13.82
C ASN A 306 -22.44 -4.05 -14.37
N GLY A 307 -22.59 -3.97 -15.69
CA GLY A 307 -23.27 -2.85 -16.35
C GLY A 307 -22.45 -1.57 -16.41
N LEU A 308 -21.13 -1.68 -16.35
CA LEU A 308 -20.20 -0.56 -16.45
C LEU A 308 -19.82 -0.27 -17.90
N ASN A 309 -19.54 1.00 -18.16
CA ASN A 309 -18.73 1.45 -19.29
C ASN A 309 -17.95 2.71 -18.86
N ALA A 310 -16.95 3.08 -19.67
CA ALA A 310 -16.06 4.19 -19.36
C ALA A 310 -16.78 5.56 -19.20
N SER A 311 -18.04 5.69 -19.65
CA SER A 311 -18.79 6.96 -19.60
C SER A 311 -19.90 6.98 -18.55
N SER A 312 -20.35 5.81 -18.04
CA SER A 312 -21.43 5.76 -17.06
C SER A 312 -21.37 4.51 -16.19
N ALA A 313 -21.59 4.70 -14.91
CA ALA A 313 -21.85 3.66 -13.91
C ALA A 313 -23.30 3.72 -13.37
N ALA A 314 -24.16 4.59 -13.88
CA ALA A 314 -25.51 4.80 -13.33
C ALA A 314 -26.38 3.53 -13.35
N GLY A 315 -26.20 2.66 -14.35
CA GLY A 315 -26.86 1.35 -14.47
C GLY A 315 -26.14 0.20 -13.79
N ALA A 316 -25.04 0.45 -13.10
CA ALA A 316 -24.24 -0.61 -12.49
C ALA A 316 -24.98 -1.34 -11.38
N SER A 317 -24.69 -2.63 -11.25
CA SER A 317 -25.21 -3.53 -10.22
C SER A 317 -24.11 -4.45 -9.70
N LEU A 318 -24.24 -4.90 -8.45
CA LEU A 318 -23.33 -5.88 -7.88
C LEU A 318 -23.84 -7.30 -8.12
N SER A 319 -22.93 -8.23 -8.44
CA SER A 319 -23.24 -9.67 -8.40
C SER A 319 -23.45 -10.13 -6.96
N THR A 320 -23.90 -11.36 -6.76
CA THR A 320 -23.80 -12.04 -5.46
C THR A 320 -22.33 -12.13 -5.02
N SER A 321 -22.10 -12.15 -3.71
CA SER A 321 -20.78 -12.36 -3.13
C SER A 321 -20.35 -13.82 -3.27
N VAL A 322 -19.09 -14.03 -3.58
CA VAL A 322 -18.45 -15.35 -3.61
C VAL A 322 -17.39 -15.38 -2.52
N TYR A 323 -17.50 -16.34 -1.61
CA TYR A 323 -16.47 -16.57 -0.60
C TYR A 323 -15.35 -17.42 -1.20
N THR A 324 -14.11 -17.01 -0.96
CA THR A 324 -12.95 -17.81 -1.33
C THR A 324 -12.54 -18.67 -0.13
N ASN A 325 -12.62 -19.97 -0.28
CA ASN A 325 -12.35 -20.93 0.79
C ASN A 325 -10.84 -21.05 1.04
N MET A 326 -10.31 -20.21 1.91
CA MET A 326 -8.89 -20.10 2.24
C MET A 326 -8.45 -21.14 3.27
N SER A 327 -7.16 -21.48 3.26
CA SER A 327 -6.56 -22.27 4.34
C SER A 327 -6.71 -21.55 5.68
N PRO A 328 -6.99 -22.26 6.79
CA PRO A 328 -7.27 -21.62 8.08
C PRO A 328 -6.15 -20.68 8.55
N PHE A 329 -6.54 -19.56 9.12
CA PHE A 329 -5.66 -18.58 9.74
C PHE A 329 -6.40 -17.85 10.86
N VAL A 330 -5.68 -17.04 11.62
CA VAL A 330 -6.24 -16.07 12.57
C VAL A 330 -5.64 -14.69 12.27
N ALA A 331 -6.24 -13.64 12.81
CA ALA A 331 -5.65 -12.31 12.74
C ALA A 331 -4.27 -12.33 13.42
N ALA A 332 -3.28 -11.72 12.77
CA ALA A 332 -1.93 -11.65 13.32
C ALA A 332 -1.91 -10.86 14.63
N GLY A 333 -1.08 -11.30 15.55
CA GLY A 333 -0.72 -10.52 16.73
C GLY A 333 0.21 -9.36 16.37
N PRO A 334 0.47 -8.45 17.32
CA PRO A 334 1.40 -7.33 17.10
C PRO A 334 2.81 -7.81 16.80
N GLY A 335 3.48 -7.12 15.88
CA GLY A 335 4.87 -7.39 15.49
C GLY A 335 5.85 -7.10 16.62
N ARG A 336 6.87 -7.94 16.71
CA ARG A 336 7.96 -7.82 17.68
C ARG A 336 9.08 -6.95 17.12
N GLN A 337 9.85 -6.32 18.02
CA GLN A 337 11.08 -5.62 17.65
C GLN A 337 12.15 -5.85 18.72
N PRO A 338 13.46 -5.69 18.40
CA PRO A 338 14.51 -5.77 19.42
C PRO A 338 14.23 -4.71 20.48
N SER A 339 14.92 -4.61 21.43
CA SER A 339 15.08 -3.59 22.45
C SER A 339 15.35 -4.22 23.79
N ALA A 340 16.63 -4.30 24.11
CA ALA A 340 17.10 -4.69 25.42
C ALA A 340 16.59 -3.73 26.53
N ALA A 341 16.35 -2.47 26.18
CA ALA A 341 15.83 -1.47 27.12
C ALA A 341 14.32 -1.63 27.44
N ILE A 342 13.59 -2.47 26.70
CA ILE A 342 12.11 -2.53 26.75
C ILE A 342 11.61 -3.86 27.33
N ALA A 343 12.45 -4.68 27.87
CA ALA A 343 12.05 -6.00 28.41
C ALA A 343 10.85 -5.94 29.41
N ALA A 344 10.60 -4.79 30.03
CA ALA A 344 9.46 -4.58 30.92
C ALA A 344 8.21 -3.97 30.25
N ASN A 345 8.37 -3.28 29.11
CA ASN A 345 7.28 -2.56 28.42
C ASN A 345 7.41 -2.76 26.90
N ARG A 346 7.41 -4.00 26.43
CA ARG A 346 7.51 -4.31 25.00
C ARG A 346 6.50 -3.47 24.20
N ARG A 347 7.04 -2.52 23.46
CA ARG A 347 6.28 -1.75 22.49
C ARG A 347 6.13 -2.62 21.28
N VAL A 348 4.90 -2.94 20.95
CA VAL A 348 4.56 -3.89 19.91
C VAL A 348 4.05 -3.15 18.68
N ILE A 349 4.57 -3.53 17.53
CA ILE A 349 4.23 -2.90 16.26
C ILE A 349 2.82 -3.33 15.85
N ASP A 350 2.03 -2.37 15.43
CA ASP A 350 0.71 -2.62 14.88
C ASP A 350 0.83 -3.29 13.51
N THR A 351 0.38 -4.53 13.41
CA THR A 351 0.34 -5.31 12.17
C THR A 351 -1.03 -5.26 11.49
N LEU A 352 -1.95 -4.43 12.04
CA LEU A 352 -3.36 -4.35 11.65
C LEU A 352 -4.13 -5.66 11.84
N ASP A 353 -5.20 -5.81 11.08
CA ASP A 353 -6.00 -7.03 10.96
C ASP A 353 -5.68 -7.77 9.65
N ASP A 354 -6.50 -8.74 9.28
CA ASP A 354 -6.37 -9.54 8.06
C ASP A 354 -6.99 -8.89 6.82
N ARG A 355 -7.09 -7.55 6.79
CA ARG A 355 -7.54 -6.81 5.59
C ARG A 355 -6.59 -6.98 4.41
N LEU A 356 -7.08 -6.65 3.22
CA LEU A 356 -6.23 -6.44 2.06
C LEU A 356 -5.51 -5.11 2.23
N SER A 357 -4.24 -5.14 2.58
CA SER A 357 -3.45 -3.95 2.96
C SER A 357 -2.85 -3.21 1.78
N SER A 358 -3.07 -3.68 0.55
CA SER A 358 -2.54 -3.05 -0.65
C SER A 358 -3.49 -3.18 -1.83
N SER A 359 -3.11 -2.57 -2.95
CA SER A 359 -3.78 -2.77 -4.23
C SER A 359 -3.79 -4.24 -4.64
N VAL A 360 -4.90 -4.65 -5.24
CA VAL A 360 -5.12 -5.97 -5.82
C VAL A 360 -5.02 -5.85 -7.34
N TYR A 361 -4.38 -6.80 -7.99
CA TYR A 361 -4.14 -6.77 -9.42
C TYR A 361 -4.70 -8.00 -10.12
N GLU A 362 -5.20 -7.82 -11.35
CA GLU A 362 -5.53 -8.90 -12.26
C GLU A 362 -4.52 -8.92 -13.41
N SER A 363 -4.06 -10.12 -13.74
CA SER A 363 -3.27 -10.38 -14.94
C SER A 363 -3.57 -11.77 -15.49
N ASN A 364 -3.86 -11.85 -16.78
CA ASN A 364 -4.11 -13.11 -17.50
C ASN A 364 -5.22 -13.98 -16.85
N GLY A 365 -6.34 -13.35 -16.44
CA GLY A 365 -7.48 -14.02 -15.83
C GLY A 365 -7.22 -14.51 -14.40
N ARG A 366 -6.22 -13.96 -13.73
CA ARG A 366 -5.88 -14.27 -12.34
C ARG A 366 -5.81 -13.01 -11.49
N ILE A 367 -6.35 -13.07 -10.28
CA ILE A 367 -6.30 -12.00 -9.28
C ILE A 367 -5.21 -12.34 -8.28
N TYR A 368 -4.39 -11.34 -7.92
CA TYR A 368 -3.29 -11.45 -6.99
C TYR A 368 -3.53 -10.52 -5.80
N ALA A 369 -3.52 -11.09 -4.60
CA ALA A 369 -3.76 -10.36 -3.36
C ALA A 369 -2.83 -10.82 -2.24
N VAL A 370 -2.61 -9.95 -1.26
CA VAL A 370 -1.86 -10.24 -0.03
C VAL A 370 -2.61 -9.74 1.19
N LYS A 371 -2.37 -10.39 2.31
CA LYS A 371 -2.82 -9.98 3.65
C LYS A 371 -1.84 -10.42 4.72
N THR A 372 -1.93 -9.81 5.89
CA THR A 372 -1.17 -10.23 7.08
C THR A 372 -2.01 -11.19 7.91
N VAL A 373 -1.48 -12.36 8.22
CA VAL A 373 -2.19 -13.43 8.98
C VAL A 373 -1.26 -14.12 9.96
N ASP A 374 -1.83 -14.87 10.92
CA ASP A 374 -1.12 -15.91 11.68
C ASP A 374 -1.74 -17.28 11.37
N THR A 375 -0.90 -18.22 10.99
CA THR A 375 -1.29 -19.59 10.64
C THR A 375 -1.02 -20.59 11.78
N GLY A 376 -0.98 -20.08 13.01
CA GLY A 376 -0.78 -20.88 14.24
C GLY A 376 0.68 -20.93 14.69
N SER A 377 1.53 -20.06 14.15
CA SER A 377 2.94 -19.96 14.54
C SER A 377 3.22 -18.92 15.64
N ASP A 378 2.21 -18.14 16.03
CA ASP A 378 2.32 -16.96 16.90
C ASP A 378 3.21 -15.85 16.29
N TYR A 379 3.43 -15.91 14.97
CA TYR A 379 4.14 -14.89 14.19
C TYR A 379 3.28 -14.43 13.02
N ALA A 380 3.28 -13.12 12.78
CA ALA A 380 2.66 -12.55 11.60
C ALA A 380 3.35 -13.06 10.32
N ARG A 381 2.57 -13.35 9.27
CA ARG A 381 3.00 -13.85 7.97
C ARG A 381 2.34 -13.05 6.86
N ILE A 382 3.03 -12.85 5.76
CA ILE A 382 2.38 -12.39 4.54
C ILE A 382 1.83 -13.60 3.82
N ARG A 383 0.50 -13.70 3.75
CA ARG A 383 -0.17 -14.68 2.88
C ARG A 383 -0.48 -14.03 1.56
N TYR A 384 -0.05 -14.67 0.47
CA TYR A 384 -0.49 -14.32 -0.87
C TYR A 384 -1.51 -15.33 -1.38
N THR A 385 -2.45 -14.84 -2.19
CA THR A 385 -3.42 -15.69 -2.89
C THR A 385 -3.44 -15.33 -4.37
N VAL A 386 -3.56 -16.36 -5.21
CA VAL A 386 -3.82 -16.26 -6.63
C VAL A 386 -5.19 -16.90 -6.88
N LEU A 387 -6.12 -16.09 -7.40
CA LEU A 387 -7.51 -16.49 -7.62
C LEU A 387 -7.80 -16.51 -9.12
N ASP A 388 -8.71 -17.37 -9.54
CA ASP A 388 -9.34 -17.26 -10.84
C ASP A 388 -10.21 -16.00 -10.90
N ALA A 389 -10.02 -15.18 -11.91
CA ALA A 389 -10.66 -13.87 -11.98
C ALA A 389 -12.17 -13.93 -12.22
N ASP A 390 -12.69 -15.01 -12.79
CA ASP A 390 -14.12 -15.16 -13.10
C ASP A 390 -14.89 -15.79 -11.94
N THR A 391 -14.31 -16.82 -11.34
CA THR A 391 -14.97 -17.66 -10.34
C THR A 391 -14.58 -17.34 -8.90
N PHE A 392 -13.49 -16.59 -8.69
CA PHE A 392 -12.82 -16.34 -7.41
C PHE A 392 -12.30 -17.62 -6.72
N ALA A 393 -12.24 -18.74 -7.43
CA ALA A 393 -11.63 -19.96 -6.89
C ALA A 393 -10.12 -19.75 -6.64
N ILE A 394 -9.62 -20.25 -5.51
CA ILE A 394 -8.19 -20.20 -5.22
C ILE A 394 -7.46 -21.16 -6.18
N LEU A 395 -6.54 -20.61 -6.95
CA LEU A 395 -5.60 -21.35 -7.77
C LEU A 395 -4.34 -21.70 -6.98
N SER A 396 -3.91 -20.80 -6.11
CA SER A 396 -2.73 -20.98 -5.26
C SER A 396 -2.78 -20.09 -4.03
N GLU A 397 -2.26 -20.60 -2.93
CA GLU A 397 -1.93 -19.85 -1.71
C GLU A 397 -0.50 -20.14 -1.30
N GLY A 398 0.13 -19.17 -0.66
CA GLY A 398 1.43 -19.35 -0.04
C GLY A 398 1.75 -18.27 0.96
N GLU A 399 2.84 -18.46 1.70
CA GLU A 399 3.24 -17.56 2.78
C GLU A 399 4.69 -17.14 2.63
N ILE A 400 4.94 -15.88 3.01
CA ILE A 400 6.28 -15.37 3.25
C ILE A 400 6.44 -15.22 4.75
N GLY A 401 7.47 -15.88 5.31
CA GLY A 401 7.76 -15.82 6.72
C GLY A 401 8.83 -16.80 7.16
N GLN A 402 9.52 -16.46 8.23
CA GLN A 402 10.54 -17.29 8.88
C GLN A 402 10.28 -17.34 10.38
N ALA A 403 10.70 -18.41 11.04
CA ALA A 403 10.61 -18.53 12.50
C ALA A 403 11.43 -17.40 13.16
N GLY A 404 10.86 -16.82 14.22
CA GLY A 404 11.50 -15.74 14.96
C GLY A 404 11.23 -14.32 14.44
N TYR A 405 10.54 -14.18 13.31
CA TYR A 405 10.21 -12.87 12.72
C TYR A 405 8.72 -12.72 12.42
N ASP A 406 8.21 -11.51 12.59
CA ASP A 406 6.89 -11.05 12.18
C ASP A 406 7.01 -10.34 10.83
N TYR A 407 6.05 -10.62 9.93
CA TYR A 407 5.95 -10.08 8.57
C TYR A 407 4.60 -9.41 8.42
N TYR A 408 4.57 -8.14 8.03
CA TYR A 408 3.35 -7.32 7.98
C TYR A 408 3.42 -6.26 6.89
N GLU A 409 2.31 -5.58 6.66
CA GLU A 409 2.13 -4.55 5.63
C GLU A 409 2.56 -5.01 4.24
N GLY A 410 2.03 -6.17 3.84
CA GLY A 410 2.30 -6.71 2.52
C GLY A 410 1.68 -5.87 1.41
N SER A 411 2.43 -5.72 0.32
CA SER A 411 1.96 -5.15 -0.94
C SER A 411 2.41 -5.99 -2.12
N ILE A 412 1.60 -6.02 -3.19
CA ILE A 412 1.83 -6.91 -4.33
C ILE A 412 1.54 -6.18 -5.64
N ALA A 413 2.30 -6.49 -6.68
CA ALA A 413 1.92 -6.23 -8.07
C ALA A 413 2.36 -7.37 -8.98
N VAL A 414 1.69 -7.49 -10.13
CA VAL A 414 1.95 -8.50 -11.16
C VAL A 414 1.92 -7.85 -12.53
N ASN A 415 2.90 -8.16 -13.37
CA ASN A 415 2.92 -7.71 -14.76
C ASN A 415 2.23 -8.71 -15.71
N ALA A 416 2.10 -8.31 -16.99
CA ALA A 416 1.47 -9.13 -18.03
C ALA A 416 2.19 -10.48 -18.27
N ASP A 417 3.47 -10.57 -17.96
CA ASP A 417 4.24 -11.82 -18.07
C ASP A 417 4.05 -12.74 -16.85
N GLY A 418 3.21 -12.37 -15.87
CA GLY A 418 3.02 -13.12 -14.63
C GLY A 418 4.22 -13.08 -13.70
N ARG A 419 5.05 -12.04 -13.78
CA ARG A 419 6.07 -11.77 -12.77
C ARG A 419 5.44 -10.99 -11.66
N VAL A 420 5.76 -11.38 -10.42
CA VAL A 420 5.15 -10.84 -9.20
C VAL A 420 6.25 -10.30 -8.30
N VAL A 421 6.00 -9.15 -7.71
CA VAL A 421 6.83 -8.60 -6.62
C VAL A 421 5.94 -8.36 -5.41
N ILE A 422 6.39 -8.84 -4.25
CA ILE A 422 5.75 -8.62 -2.97
C ILE A 422 6.73 -7.85 -2.09
N GLY A 423 6.30 -6.67 -1.62
CA GLY A 423 6.99 -5.86 -0.63
C GLY A 423 6.34 -6.06 0.74
N TYR A 424 7.11 -5.93 1.83
CA TYR A 424 6.61 -6.10 3.20
C TYR A 424 7.59 -5.56 4.24
N ASN A 425 7.13 -5.35 5.46
CA ASN A 425 7.99 -5.14 6.60
C ASN A 425 8.25 -6.46 7.34
N ARG A 426 9.44 -6.58 7.91
CA ARG A 426 9.87 -7.70 8.76
C ARG A 426 10.52 -7.18 10.02
N SER A 427 10.19 -7.76 11.17
CA SER A 427 10.86 -7.46 12.44
C SER A 427 10.90 -8.68 13.38
N GLY A 428 11.69 -8.63 14.43
CA GLY A 428 11.84 -9.72 15.39
C GLY A 428 12.52 -9.29 16.69
N LEU A 429 12.79 -10.24 17.57
CA LEU A 429 13.40 -9.96 18.88
C LEU A 429 14.94 -9.98 18.88
N ASP A 430 15.55 -10.49 17.83
CA ASP A 430 17.01 -10.59 17.75
C ASP A 430 17.65 -9.20 17.61
N GLU A 431 18.59 -8.87 18.46
CA GLU A 431 19.20 -7.53 18.52
C GLU A 431 20.00 -7.18 17.24
N ALA A 432 20.55 -8.18 16.57
CA ALA A 432 21.38 -7.96 15.39
C ALA A 432 20.57 -7.89 14.08
N THR A 433 19.44 -8.61 14.00
CA THR A 433 18.72 -8.84 12.75
C THR A 433 17.22 -8.54 12.84
N GLY A 434 16.71 -8.22 14.04
CA GLY A 434 15.27 -8.04 14.30
C GLY A 434 14.77 -6.61 14.14
N LYS A 435 15.60 -5.63 13.77
CA LYS A 435 15.13 -4.28 13.48
C LYS A 435 14.08 -4.30 12.39
N ILE A 436 13.09 -3.42 12.49
CA ILE A 436 12.08 -3.30 11.44
C ILE A 436 12.79 -3.04 10.11
N SER A 437 12.55 -3.89 9.14
CA SER A 437 13.21 -3.83 7.84
C SER A 437 12.19 -3.86 6.73
N PHE A 438 12.35 -2.98 5.73
CA PHE A 438 11.59 -3.03 4.49
C PHE A 438 12.24 -4.02 3.55
N MET A 439 11.46 -4.99 3.09
CA MET A 439 11.91 -6.15 2.34
C MET A 439 11.11 -6.30 1.05
N ALA A 440 11.65 -7.06 0.10
CA ALA A 440 10.91 -7.53 -1.06
C ALA A 440 11.29 -8.96 -1.42
N GLN A 441 10.41 -9.64 -2.17
CA GLN A 441 10.69 -10.90 -2.83
C GLN A 441 10.03 -10.95 -4.20
N THR A 442 10.70 -11.59 -5.17
CA THR A 442 10.22 -11.70 -6.54
C THR A 442 9.82 -13.12 -6.87
N PHE A 443 8.76 -13.26 -7.66
CA PHE A 443 8.19 -14.55 -8.05
C PHE A 443 7.84 -14.56 -9.54
N LYS A 444 7.59 -15.76 -10.04
CA LYS A 444 7.02 -16.04 -11.36
C LYS A 444 5.79 -16.90 -11.18
N THR A 445 4.68 -16.50 -11.77
CA THR A 445 3.48 -17.32 -11.83
C THR A 445 3.68 -18.48 -12.79
N LEU A 446 3.40 -19.68 -12.33
CA LEU A 446 3.42 -20.91 -13.14
C LEU A 446 2.08 -21.15 -13.82
N SER A 447 2.02 -22.16 -14.67
CA SER A 447 0.81 -22.47 -15.47
C SER A 447 -0.41 -22.82 -14.60
N ASP A 448 -0.19 -23.44 -13.44
CA ASP A 448 -1.23 -23.81 -12.47
C ASP A 448 -1.66 -22.65 -11.55
N GLY A 449 -1.03 -21.48 -11.66
CA GLY A 449 -1.27 -20.31 -10.82
C GLY A 449 -0.35 -20.21 -9.60
N SER A 450 0.46 -21.22 -9.31
CA SER A 450 1.41 -21.17 -8.20
C SER A 450 2.52 -20.13 -8.44
N LEU A 451 3.07 -19.59 -7.35
CA LEU A 451 4.17 -18.64 -7.40
C LEU A 451 5.50 -19.33 -7.09
N ALA A 452 6.39 -19.40 -8.08
CA ALA A 452 7.75 -19.85 -7.90
C ALA A 452 8.65 -18.67 -7.53
N ALA A 453 9.37 -18.76 -6.41
CA ALA A 453 10.32 -17.73 -6.01
C ALA A 453 11.45 -17.59 -7.03
N VAL A 454 11.74 -16.37 -7.44
CA VAL A 454 12.83 -16.00 -8.35
C VAL A 454 14.03 -15.47 -7.58
N SER A 455 13.76 -14.74 -6.48
CA SER A 455 14.79 -14.28 -5.54
C SER A 455 14.56 -14.84 -4.14
N GLY A 456 15.59 -14.82 -3.30
CA GLY A 456 15.42 -14.79 -1.86
C GLY A 456 14.82 -13.45 -1.39
N GLU A 457 14.75 -13.25 -0.07
CA GLU A 457 14.38 -11.97 0.50
C GLU A 457 15.44 -10.91 0.14
N LEU A 458 14.98 -9.76 -0.31
CA LEU A 458 15.79 -8.60 -0.66
C LEU A 458 15.63 -7.56 0.45
N LEU A 459 16.71 -7.23 1.16
CA LEU A 459 16.71 -6.14 2.13
C LEU A 459 16.79 -4.81 1.37
N LEU A 460 15.74 -4.02 1.43
CA LEU A 460 15.66 -2.71 0.82
C LEU A 460 16.09 -1.62 1.80
N LYS A 461 15.64 -1.71 3.06
CA LYS A 461 16.02 -0.76 4.11
C LYS A 461 15.91 -1.41 5.49
N GLU A 462 16.93 -1.26 6.31
CA GLU A 462 16.86 -1.54 7.74
C GLU A 462 16.64 -0.25 8.52
N SER A 463 15.83 -0.31 9.58
CA SER A 463 15.61 0.81 10.50
C SER A 463 16.90 1.25 11.19
N LEU A 464 16.99 2.54 11.47
CA LEU A 464 18.13 3.12 12.18
C LEU A 464 18.05 2.83 13.69
N THR A 465 16.82 2.71 14.22
CA THR A 465 16.56 2.37 15.62
C THR A 465 16.03 0.95 15.77
N ASP A 466 16.20 0.37 16.93
CA ASP A 466 15.74 -0.96 17.31
C ASP A 466 14.50 -0.92 18.23
N ASP A 467 14.00 0.27 18.53
CA ASP A 467 12.88 0.56 19.41
C ASP A 467 11.98 1.64 18.80
N TYR A 468 11.17 1.26 17.83
CA TYR A 468 10.16 2.18 17.33
C TYR A 468 9.04 2.37 18.35
N HIS A 469 8.76 3.63 18.68
CA HIS A 469 7.60 3.99 19.47
C HIS A 469 7.12 5.40 19.09
N ASN A 470 5.82 5.58 19.05
CA ASN A 470 5.20 6.79 18.51
C ASN A 470 4.37 7.58 19.53
N GLY A 471 4.19 7.07 20.76
CA GLY A 471 3.38 7.75 21.77
C GLY A 471 3.98 9.04 22.29
N SER A 472 5.27 9.24 22.08
CA SER A 472 5.99 10.44 22.53
C SER A 472 5.64 11.70 21.75
N LEU A 473 4.98 11.62 20.60
CA LEU A 473 4.42 12.81 19.93
C LEU A 473 3.41 13.56 20.78
N PHE A 474 2.78 12.88 21.71
CA PHE A 474 1.83 13.46 22.66
C PHE A 474 2.41 13.65 24.07
N GLY A 475 3.74 13.63 24.19
CA GLY A 475 4.42 13.89 25.47
C GLY A 475 4.54 12.71 26.42
N SER A 476 4.11 11.51 26.03
CA SER A 476 4.25 10.28 26.83
C SER A 476 4.69 9.12 25.96
N PRO A 477 5.68 8.31 26.38
CA PRO A 477 5.95 7.04 25.72
C PRO A 477 4.67 6.21 25.76
N ALA A 478 4.12 5.81 24.61
CA ALA A 478 2.96 4.94 24.61
C ALA A 478 3.37 3.56 25.14
N ALA A 479 2.69 3.09 26.17
CA ALA A 479 2.69 1.68 26.52
C ALA A 479 1.75 0.95 25.55
N GLY A 480 2.16 -0.19 25.01
CA GLY A 480 1.32 -1.02 24.15
C GLY A 480 1.57 -0.83 22.66
N ARG A 481 0.52 -1.06 21.87
CA ARG A 481 0.56 -1.10 20.40
C ARG A 481 1.05 0.22 19.79
N GLN A 482 2.06 0.14 18.95
CA GLN A 482 2.66 1.25 18.23
C GLN A 482 2.14 1.28 16.79
N ARG A 483 1.51 2.38 16.40
CA ARG A 483 1.03 2.56 15.02
C ARG A 483 2.21 2.64 14.06
N TRP A 484 2.19 1.79 13.01
CA TRP A 484 3.24 1.72 12.01
C TRP A 484 2.77 2.32 10.69
N GLY A 485 1.82 1.72 10.02
CA GLY A 485 1.13 2.16 8.82
C GLY A 485 -0.14 1.34 8.63
N ASP A 486 -0.99 1.75 7.72
CA ASP A 486 -2.19 1.00 7.36
C ASP A 486 -2.03 0.31 6.00
N TYR A 487 -1.01 0.70 5.20
CA TYR A 487 -0.76 0.15 3.87
C TYR A 487 0.58 0.59 3.30
N SER A 488 1.04 -0.18 2.32
CA SER A 488 2.16 0.10 1.44
C SER A 488 1.76 -0.15 -0.02
N GLN A 489 2.68 0.08 -0.97
CA GLN A 489 2.35 -0.05 -2.40
C GLN A 489 3.51 -0.62 -3.20
N VAL A 490 3.17 -1.51 -4.13
CA VAL A 490 4.01 -1.88 -5.27
C VAL A 490 3.32 -1.41 -6.54
N SER A 491 4.06 -0.77 -7.44
CA SER A 491 3.58 -0.32 -8.75
C SER A 491 4.51 -0.78 -9.87
N ILE A 492 3.96 -0.97 -11.06
CA ILE A 492 4.71 -1.43 -12.23
C ILE A 492 5.22 -0.21 -13.00
N ASP A 493 6.48 -0.23 -13.39
CA ASP A 493 7.07 0.81 -14.21
C ASP A 493 6.41 0.85 -15.61
N PRO A 494 5.79 1.97 -16.02
CA PRO A 494 5.12 2.04 -17.31
C PRO A 494 6.09 1.96 -18.52
N ASN A 495 7.39 2.24 -18.31
CA ASN A 495 8.41 2.19 -19.37
C ASN A 495 9.14 0.86 -19.41
N ASP A 496 9.18 0.12 -18.28
CA ASP A 496 9.79 -1.19 -18.18
C ASP A 496 8.95 -2.11 -17.29
N PRO A 497 8.02 -2.87 -17.85
CA PRO A 497 7.10 -3.70 -17.08
C PRO A 497 7.79 -4.82 -16.28
N ASN A 498 9.10 -5.04 -16.43
CA ASN A 498 9.87 -5.95 -15.60
C ASN A 498 10.46 -5.28 -14.35
N THR A 499 10.37 -3.96 -14.26
CA THR A 499 10.78 -3.18 -13.10
C THR A 499 9.55 -2.79 -12.28
N PHE A 500 9.61 -3.07 -10.98
CA PHE A 500 8.58 -2.77 -10.00
C PHE A 500 9.13 -1.76 -9.00
N TRP A 501 8.31 -0.78 -8.68
CA TRP A 501 8.63 0.25 -7.69
C TRP A 501 7.83 0.01 -6.42
N LEU A 502 8.53 0.06 -5.30
CA LEU A 502 7.99 -0.23 -4.00
C LEU A 502 8.20 0.97 -3.08
N ILE A 503 7.27 1.17 -2.18
CA ILE A 503 7.41 2.08 -1.05
C ILE A 503 7.03 1.35 0.22
N GLY A 504 7.78 1.57 1.28
CA GLY A 504 7.53 1.02 2.60
C GLY A 504 8.21 1.88 3.67
N GLU A 505 8.04 1.51 4.89
CA GLU A 505 8.39 2.31 6.05
C GLU A 505 9.59 1.74 6.79
N PHE A 506 10.33 2.63 7.47
CA PHE A 506 11.39 2.28 8.37
C PHE A 506 11.43 3.25 9.56
N ALA A 507 11.94 2.80 10.72
CA ALA A 507 12.16 3.69 11.84
C ALA A 507 13.47 4.44 11.67
N ARG A 508 13.38 5.76 11.63
CA ARG A 508 14.52 6.67 11.64
C ARG A 508 15.09 6.82 13.04
N GLU A 509 15.95 7.81 13.23
CA GLU A 509 16.48 8.21 14.52
C GLU A 509 15.37 8.70 15.47
N TYR A 510 15.70 8.77 16.74
CA TYR A 510 14.79 9.30 17.74
C TYR A 510 14.56 10.80 17.55
N ASN A 511 13.35 11.25 17.85
CA ASN A 511 12.98 12.65 17.80
C ASN A 511 13.52 13.40 19.03
N LEU A 512 14.83 13.57 19.09
CA LEU A 512 15.57 14.17 20.20
C LEU A 512 16.40 15.37 19.72
N PRO A 513 16.63 16.38 20.60
CA PRO A 513 17.44 17.55 20.26
C PRO A 513 18.87 17.21 19.80
N GLU A 514 19.48 16.16 20.34
CA GLU A 514 20.81 15.69 19.95
C GLU A 514 20.90 15.20 18.51
N PHE A 515 19.77 14.81 17.91
CA PHE A 515 19.66 14.47 16.51
C PHE A 515 19.14 15.62 15.64
N GLY A 516 19.16 16.84 16.15
CA GLY A 516 18.73 18.03 15.41
C GLY A 516 17.23 18.30 15.42
N HIS A 517 16.48 17.67 16.33
CA HIS A 517 15.02 17.80 16.42
C HIS A 517 14.62 18.64 17.65
N PRO A 518 14.49 19.96 17.52
CA PRO A 518 14.28 20.87 18.66
C PRO A 518 12.96 20.65 19.41
N GLY A 519 12.02 19.94 18.83
CA GLY A 519 10.76 19.56 19.49
C GLY A 519 10.80 18.18 20.14
N GLY A 520 11.99 17.61 20.34
CA GLY A 520 12.23 16.24 20.70
C GLY A 520 11.35 15.69 21.81
N THR A 521 10.66 14.59 21.51
CA THR A 521 9.73 13.90 22.40
C THR A 521 10.21 12.52 22.82
N GLY A 522 11.37 12.07 22.30
CA GLY A 522 11.97 10.78 22.59
C GLY A 522 11.43 9.60 21.78
N GLY A 523 10.39 9.79 20.95
CA GLY A 523 9.88 8.75 20.07
C GLY A 523 10.73 8.58 18.81
N SER A 524 10.72 7.40 18.22
CA SER A 524 11.33 7.19 16.90
C SER A 524 10.46 7.84 15.82
N ARG A 525 11.11 8.53 14.91
CA ARG A 525 10.43 9.08 13.74
C ARG A 525 10.27 7.96 12.70
N TRP A 526 9.16 7.98 12.01
CA TRP A 526 9.03 7.19 10.81
C TRP A 526 9.67 7.89 9.61
N GLY A 527 10.14 7.13 8.67
CA GLY A 527 10.53 7.53 7.33
C GLY A 527 10.08 6.50 6.33
N THR A 528 9.98 6.90 5.08
CA THR A 528 9.62 6.02 3.98
C THR A 528 10.85 5.73 3.12
N TRP A 529 10.85 4.60 2.46
CA TRP A 529 11.90 4.16 1.59
C TRP A 529 11.34 3.69 0.26
N ILE A 530 11.86 4.25 -0.82
CA ILE A 530 11.46 3.93 -2.18
C ILE A 530 12.54 3.06 -2.80
N ALA A 531 12.14 1.99 -3.46
CA ALA A 531 13.05 1.10 -4.16
C ALA A 531 12.46 0.63 -5.49
N SER A 532 13.32 0.37 -6.46
CA SER A 532 12.92 -0.33 -7.67
C SER A 532 13.63 -1.68 -7.78
N VAL A 533 12.87 -2.70 -8.17
CA VAL A 533 13.29 -4.10 -8.21
C VAL A 533 12.96 -4.69 -9.58
N SER A 534 13.94 -5.36 -10.19
CA SER A 534 13.71 -6.15 -11.39
C SER A 534 13.21 -7.55 -11.04
N ALA A 535 12.08 -7.93 -11.60
CA ALA A 535 11.52 -9.27 -11.44
C ALA A 535 12.10 -10.30 -12.42
N VAL A 536 13.04 -9.91 -13.25
CA VAL A 536 13.75 -10.81 -14.16
C VAL A 536 15.06 -11.23 -13.51
N PRO A 537 15.35 -12.54 -13.40
CA PRO A 537 16.67 -12.99 -13.01
C PRO A 537 17.69 -12.43 -14.01
N GLU A 538 18.74 -11.84 -13.53
CA GLU A 538 19.85 -11.56 -14.45
C GLU A 538 20.32 -12.86 -15.06
N PRO A 539 20.62 -12.89 -16.37
CA PRO A 539 21.41 -13.97 -16.92
C PRO A 539 22.68 -14.00 -16.08
N SER A 540 22.85 -15.04 -15.27
CA SER A 540 24.01 -15.10 -14.41
C SER A 540 25.22 -14.89 -15.30
N THR A 541 26.07 -13.91 -14.96
CA THR A 541 27.32 -13.64 -15.67
C THR A 541 28.14 -14.93 -15.83
N TRP A 542 27.92 -15.86 -14.90
CA TRP A 542 28.42 -17.23 -14.94
C TRP A 542 27.85 -18.08 -16.08
N MET A 543 26.54 -18.01 -16.37
CA MET A 543 25.95 -18.72 -17.50
C MET A 543 26.42 -18.14 -18.84
N MET A 544 26.59 -16.84 -18.94
CA MET A 544 27.14 -16.18 -20.10
C MET A 544 28.65 -16.50 -20.27
N MET A 545 29.41 -16.57 -19.17
CA MET A 545 30.80 -17.04 -19.19
C MET A 545 30.87 -18.52 -19.57
N ILE A 546 30.07 -19.38 -19.00
CA ILE A 546 30.01 -20.82 -19.34
C ILE A 546 29.61 -21.02 -20.81
N ALA A 547 28.62 -20.29 -21.30
CA ALA A 547 28.24 -20.32 -22.72
C ALA A 547 29.35 -19.77 -23.61
N GLY A 548 30.02 -18.71 -23.17
CA GLY A 548 31.22 -18.15 -23.86
C GLY A 548 32.38 -19.14 -23.89
N PHE A 549 32.70 -19.77 -22.77
CA PHE A 549 33.76 -20.80 -22.72
C PHE A 549 33.37 -22.06 -23.51
N ALA A 550 32.12 -22.49 -23.50
CA ALA A 550 31.64 -23.58 -24.33
C ALA A 550 31.76 -23.26 -25.83
N ALA A 551 31.39 -22.03 -26.22
CA ALA A 551 31.52 -21.57 -27.60
C ALA A 551 33.00 -21.52 -28.05
N VAL A 552 33.90 -20.98 -27.20
CA VAL A 552 35.34 -20.97 -27.46
C VAL A 552 35.90 -22.37 -27.51
N GLY A 553 35.49 -23.28 -26.62
CA GLY A 553 35.89 -24.69 -26.64
C GLY A 553 35.44 -25.43 -27.91
N CYS A 554 34.20 -25.16 -28.38
CA CYS A 554 33.70 -25.70 -29.65
C CYS A 554 34.49 -25.17 -30.87
N MET A 555 34.86 -23.89 -30.88
CA MET A 555 35.68 -23.31 -31.94
C MET A 555 37.10 -23.86 -31.93
N ALA A 556 37.71 -24.04 -30.76
CA ALA A 556 39.03 -24.66 -30.62
C ALA A 556 39.06 -26.12 -31.12
N ARG A 557 38.01 -26.92 -30.79
CA ARG A 557 37.86 -28.29 -31.30
C ARG A 557 37.72 -28.34 -32.82
N ARG A 558 36.95 -27.44 -33.42
CA ARG A 558 36.82 -27.35 -34.89
C ARG A 558 38.15 -27.00 -35.59
N ARG A 559 39.00 -26.17 -34.97
CA ARG A 559 40.33 -25.85 -35.51
C ARG A 559 41.29 -27.05 -35.41
N SER A 560 41.29 -27.81 -34.33
CA SER A 560 42.14 -28.98 -34.17
C SER A 560 41.75 -30.14 -35.08
N SER A 561 40.48 -30.35 -35.37
CA SER A 561 40.02 -31.36 -36.33
C SER A 561 40.27 -30.97 -37.77
N GLY A 562 40.38 -29.66 -38.10
CA GLY A 562 40.80 -29.19 -39.43
C GLY A 562 42.30 -29.36 -39.70
N GLN A 563 43.16 -29.30 -38.68
CA GLN A 563 44.59 -29.50 -38.81
C GLN A 563 45.01 -30.99 -38.93
N SER A 564 44.26 -31.91 -38.29
CA SER A 564 44.56 -33.36 -38.45
C SER A 564 44.12 -33.92 -39.79
N ALA A 565 43.15 -33.29 -40.48
CA ALA A 565 42.77 -33.69 -41.85
C ALA A 565 43.75 -33.19 -42.92
N ALA A 566 44.47 -32.11 -42.64
CA ALA A 566 45.48 -31.58 -43.57
C ALA A 566 46.88 -32.29 -43.51
N SER A 567 47.13 -33.02 -42.39
CA SER A 567 48.42 -33.78 -42.25
C SER A 567 48.32 -35.23 -42.72
N GLN A 568 47.15 -35.73 -43.16
CA GLN A 568 46.99 -37.04 -43.79
C GLN A 568 46.94 -36.99 -45.35
N ALA A 569 47.02 -35.80 -45.93
CA ALA A 569 46.97 -35.59 -47.39
C ALA A 569 48.28 -35.04 -47.97
N ALA A 570 49.43 -35.17 -47.25
CA ALA A 570 50.76 -34.82 -47.73
C ALA A 570 51.69 -36.04 -47.79
#